data_e6b7ab4d8866fea08043d053509c5bb8
#
_entry.id   e6b7ab4d8866fea08043d053509c5bb8
#
_cell.length_a   1.000
_cell.length_b   1.000
_cell.length_c   1.000
_cell.angle_alpha   90.00
_cell.angle_beta   90.00
_cell.angle_gamma   90.00
#
_symmetry.space_group_name_H-M   'P 1'
#
loop_
_entity.id
_entity.type
_entity.pdbx_description
1 polymer ?
#
loop_
_entity_poly.entity_id
_entity_poly.type
_entity_poly.pdbx_seq_one_letter_code
_entity_poly.pdbx_strand_id
1 'polypeptide(L)'
;MVEATVEHKGQTSIARRYFLSSASLSAAQILHATRAHWGVENRLHWVMDVVFHDDLMRLRTNNGPANMALVRHTALNILKNTNDKISLKNRRKLAAWDDAYLFSTITSHQ
;
A
#
# COMPACT_ATOMS: atom_id res chain seq x y z
N MET A 1 11.45 14.66 -17.60
CA MET A 1 10.05 15.09 -17.67
C MET A 1 9.18 13.88 -18.00
N VAL A 2 8.06 13.72 -17.31
CA VAL A 2 7.02 12.73 -17.62
C VAL A 2 5.75 13.49 -17.97
N GLU A 3 5.14 13.14 -19.10
CA GLU A 3 3.87 13.70 -19.55
C GLU A 3 2.77 12.64 -19.41
N ALA A 4 1.66 13.00 -18.81
CA ALA A 4 0.47 12.16 -18.70
C ALA A 4 -0.70 12.86 -19.38
N THR A 5 -1.31 12.19 -20.34
CA THR A 5 -2.53 12.64 -21.00
C THR A 5 -3.72 11.94 -20.36
N VAL A 6 -4.67 12.71 -19.88
CA VAL A 6 -5.91 12.21 -19.29
C VAL A 6 -7.10 12.71 -20.10
N GLU A 7 -7.91 11.80 -20.57
CA GLU A 7 -9.16 12.10 -21.27
C GLU A 7 -10.34 11.86 -20.30
N HIS A 8 -11.10 12.90 -20.04
CA HIS A 8 -12.29 12.84 -19.20
C HIS A 8 -13.45 13.60 -19.84
N LYS A 9 -14.56 12.92 -20.10
CA LYS A 9 -15.78 13.51 -20.72
C LYS A 9 -15.50 14.28 -22.00
N GLY A 10 -14.62 13.77 -22.87
CA GLY A 10 -14.27 14.40 -24.14
C GLY A 10 -13.32 15.61 -24.03
N GLN A 11 -12.81 15.90 -22.84
CA GLN A 11 -11.76 16.89 -22.63
C GLN A 11 -10.44 16.19 -22.37
N THR A 12 -9.42 16.59 -23.11
CA THR A 12 -8.05 16.09 -22.95
C THR A 12 -7.26 17.06 -22.08
N SER A 13 -6.74 16.59 -20.98
CA SER A 13 -5.80 17.34 -20.13
C SER A 13 -4.41 16.73 -20.19
N ILE A 14 -3.39 17.59 -20.27
CA ILE A 14 -1.98 17.18 -20.28
C ILE A 14 -1.33 17.66 -19.00
N ALA A 15 -0.86 16.72 -18.19
CA ALA A 15 -0.10 17.00 -16.98
C ALA A 15 1.38 16.69 -17.21
N ARG A 16 2.25 17.68 -16.98
CA ARG A 16 3.71 17.52 -17.08
C ARG A 16 4.32 17.55 -15.69
N ARG A 17 5.14 16.53 -15.39
CA ARG A 17 5.90 16.45 -14.14
C ARG A 17 7.38 16.38 -14.45
N TYR A 18 8.15 17.16 -13.69
CA TYR A 18 9.62 17.22 -13.81
C TYR A 18 10.22 16.51 -12.61
N PHE A 19 11.25 15.70 -12.86
CA PHE A 19 11.97 14.97 -11.84
C PHE A 19 13.46 15.27 -11.96
N LEU A 20 14.13 15.43 -10.82
CA LEU A 20 15.58 15.51 -10.72
C LEU A 20 16.12 14.14 -10.36
N SER A 21 17.22 13.74 -10.96
CA SER A 21 17.89 12.48 -10.68
C SER A 21 19.39 12.72 -10.59
N SER A 22 20.04 12.10 -9.60
CA SER A 22 21.50 12.04 -9.51
C SER A 22 22.10 10.95 -10.41
N ALA A 23 21.25 10.03 -10.91
CA ALA A 23 21.67 8.96 -11.81
C ALA A 23 21.34 9.33 -13.27
N SER A 24 22.22 8.90 -14.19
CA SER A 24 21.98 9.02 -15.63
C SER A 24 21.02 7.89 -16.07
N LEU A 25 19.75 8.21 -16.20
CA LEU A 25 18.69 7.27 -16.54
C LEU A 25 18.08 7.58 -17.91
N SER A 26 17.78 6.54 -18.67
CA SER A 26 16.99 6.65 -19.89
C SER A 26 15.54 7.05 -19.59
N ALA A 27 14.82 7.59 -20.58
CA ALA A 27 13.42 7.95 -20.44
C ALA A 27 12.54 6.76 -19.99
N ALA A 28 12.79 5.56 -20.49
CA ALA A 28 12.09 4.33 -20.09
C ALA A 28 12.34 3.99 -18.62
N GLN A 29 13.59 4.10 -18.14
CA GLN A 29 13.94 3.84 -16.74
C GLN A 29 13.29 4.88 -15.80
N ILE A 30 13.28 6.15 -16.16
CA ILE A 30 12.61 7.20 -15.38
C ILE A 30 11.10 6.93 -15.30
N LEU A 31 10.47 6.58 -16.42
CA LEU A 31 9.05 6.27 -16.45
C LEU A 31 8.72 5.04 -15.60
N HIS A 32 9.54 3.99 -15.69
CA HIS A 32 9.40 2.78 -14.86
C HIS A 32 9.55 3.10 -13.36
N ALA A 33 10.58 3.83 -12.98
CA ALA A 33 10.81 4.23 -11.58
C ALA A 33 9.65 5.08 -11.03
N THR A 34 9.16 6.03 -11.82
CA THR A 34 8.00 6.87 -11.45
C THR A 34 6.75 6.02 -11.23
N ARG A 35 6.46 5.07 -12.13
CA ARG A 35 5.31 4.16 -11.99
C ARG A 35 5.46 3.21 -10.81
N ALA A 36 6.65 2.71 -10.55
CA ALA A 36 6.93 1.85 -9.41
C ALA A 36 6.71 2.60 -8.09
N HIS A 37 7.18 3.86 -8.00
CA HIS A 37 6.94 4.72 -6.84
C HIS A 37 5.43 4.92 -6.57
N TRP A 38 4.65 5.28 -7.59
CA TRP A 38 3.20 5.37 -7.46
C TRP A 38 2.52 4.03 -7.13
N GLY A 39 3.15 2.92 -7.51
CA GLY A 39 2.71 1.59 -7.11
C GLY A 39 2.80 1.37 -5.60
N VAL A 40 3.85 1.88 -4.95
CA VAL A 40 3.99 1.82 -3.47
C VAL A 40 2.90 2.66 -2.79
N GLU A 41 2.69 3.90 -3.26
CA GLU A 41 1.65 4.79 -2.73
C GLU A 41 0.26 4.12 -2.78
N ASN A 42 -0.13 3.60 -3.93
CA ASN A 42 -1.45 3.03 -4.11
C ASN A 42 -1.64 1.64 -3.50
N ARG A 43 -0.58 0.82 -3.39
CA ARG A 43 -0.70 -0.57 -2.94
C ARG A 43 -0.34 -0.77 -1.47
N LEU A 44 0.48 0.10 -0.92
CA LEU A 44 0.92 0.00 0.47
C LEU A 44 0.35 1.14 1.31
N HIS A 45 0.73 2.39 1.06
CA HIS A 45 0.33 3.51 1.91
C HIS A 45 -1.17 3.69 1.96
N TRP A 46 -1.84 3.75 0.81
CA TRP A 46 -3.31 3.83 0.76
C TRP A 46 -3.99 2.66 1.51
N VAL A 47 -3.46 1.44 1.38
CA VAL A 47 -4.02 0.28 2.10
C VAL A 47 -3.79 0.40 3.60
N MET A 48 -2.60 0.87 4.03
CA MET A 48 -2.32 1.08 5.44
C MET A 48 -3.27 2.12 6.05
N ASP A 49 -3.55 3.21 5.34
CA ASP A 49 -4.45 4.26 5.82
C ASP A 49 -5.91 3.80 5.83
N VAL A 50 -6.40 3.19 4.75
CA VAL A 50 -7.82 2.81 4.63
C VAL A 50 -8.18 1.56 5.43
N VAL A 51 -7.27 0.57 5.51
CA VAL A 51 -7.54 -0.70 6.20
C VAL A 51 -7.10 -0.65 7.66
N PHE A 52 -5.94 -0.09 7.95
CA PHE A 52 -5.32 -0.11 9.29
C PHE A 52 -5.42 1.23 10.01
N HIS A 53 -5.88 2.30 9.35
CA HIS A 53 -5.95 3.67 9.90
C HIS A 53 -4.61 4.15 10.43
N ASP A 54 -3.54 3.93 9.67
CA ASP A 54 -2.18 4.23 10.08
C ASP A 54 -1.95 5.73 10.27
N ASP A 55 -2.55 6.55 9.42
CA ASP A 55 -2.57 8.01 9.49
C ASP A 55 -3.22 8.56 10.79
N LEU A 56 -4.17 7.82 11.38
CA LEU A 56 -4.85 8.19 12.62
C LEU A 56 -4.09 7.75 13.89
N MET A 57 -2.97 7.06 13.75
CA MET A 57 -2.20 6.57 14.89
C MET A 57 -1.59 7.74 15.70
N ARG A 58 -1.84 7.75 17.00
CA ARG A 58 -1.35 8.79 17.93
C ARG A 58 -0.24 8.34 18.86
N LEU A 59 0.23 7.11 18.72
CA LEU A 59 1.37 6.61 19.50
C LEU A 59 2.64 7.39 19.11
N ARG A 60 3.28 8.04 20.08
CA ARG A 60 4.46 8.90 19.85
C ARG A 60 5.62 8.59 20.80
N THR A 61 5.44 7.64 21.72
CA THR A 61 6.41 7.35 22.79
C THR A 61 7.45 6.34 22.34
N ASN A 62 8.71 6.67 22.52
CA ASN A 62 9.87 5.81 22.26
C ASN A 62 9.78 5.13 20.87
N ASN A 63 10.01 3.81 20.82
CA ASN A 63 9.93 2.98 19.61
C ASN A 63 8.49 2.57 19.24
N GLY A 64 7.48 3.10 19.93
CA GLY A 64 6.08 2.74 19.71
C GLY A 64 5.62 2.88 18.25
N PRO A 65 5.88 4.01 17.57
CA PRO A 65 5.53 4.16 16.15
C PRO A 65 6.17 3.10 15.26
N ALA A 66 7.47 2.86 15.41
CA ALA A 66 8.21 1.88 14.61
C ALA A 66 7.71 0.44 14.86
N ASN A 67 7.49 0.08 16.12
CA ASN A 67 6.98 -1.24 16.48
C ASN A 67 5.56 -1.45 15.93
N MET A 68 4.70 -0.44 16.02
CA MET A 68 3.33 -0.54 15.49
C MET A 68 3.31 -0.63 13.96
N ALA A 69 4.19 0.11 13.28
CA ALA A 69 4.35 -0.02 11.83
C ALA A 69 4.75 -1.46 11.45
N LEU A 70 5.73 -2.05 12.16
CA LEU A 70 6.14 -3.44 11.94
C LEU A 70 4.98 -4.42 12.13
N VAL A 71 4.22 -4.30 13.23
CA VAL A 71 3.06 -5.16 13.50
C VAL A 71 2.02 -5.05 12.39
N ARG A 72 1.69 -3.84 11.95
CA ARG A 72 0.71 -3.63 10.87
C ARG A 72 1.18 -4.18 9.53
N HIS A 73 2.46 -3.99 9.18
CA HIS A 73 3.02 -4.55 7.95
C HIS A 73 3.00 -6.08 7.97
N THR A 74 3.32 -6.69 9.12
CA THR A 74 3.24 -8.14 9.29
C THR A 74 1.80 -8.63 9.14
N ALA A 75 0.84 -7.98 9.80
CA ALA A 75 -0.58 -8.31 9.66
C ALA A 75 -1.08 -8.14 8.21
N LEU A 76 -0.65 -7.08 7.52
CA LEU A 76 -0.97 -6.87 6.11
C LEU A 76 -0.45 -8.02 5.24
N ASN A 77 0.78 -8.47 5.45
CA ASN A 77 1.38 -9.57 4.69
C ASN A 77 0.63 -10.88 4.93
N ILE A 78 0.31 -11.21 6.17
CA ILE A 78 -0.49 -12.40 6.52
C ILE A 78 -1.84 -12.36 5.81
N LEU A 79 -2.59 -11.25 5.96
CA LEU A 79 -3.92 -11.11 5.36
C LEU A 79 -3.90 -11.10 3.82
N LYS A 80 -2.84 -10.57 3.19
CA LYS A 80 -2.69 -10.61 1.72
C LYS A 80 -2.45 -12.01 1.19
N ASN A 81 -1.71 -12.81 1.93
CA ASN A 81 -1.37 -14.17 1.54
C ASN A 81 -2.48 -15.19 1.84
N THR A 82 -3.51 -14.81 2.57
CA THR A 82 -4.68 -15.67 2.82
C THR A 82 -5.42 -15.94 1.51
N ASN A 83 -5.63 -17.20 1.17
CA ASN A 83 -6.24 -17.63 -0.08
C ASN A 83 -7.76 -17.80 0.08
N ASP A 84 -8.48 -16.69 0.19
CA ASP A 84 -9.95 -16.66 0.17
C ASP A 84 -10.46 -15.55 -0.77
N LYS A 85 -11.77 -15.46 -0.97
CA LYS A 85 -12.42 -14.44 -1.82
C LYS A 85 -12.86 -13.19 -1.04
N ILE A 86 -12.42 -13.05 0.21
CA ILE A 86 -12.82 -11.96 1.10
C ILE A 86 -11.93 -10.74 0.85
N SER A 87 -12.49 -9.54 0.85
CA SER A 87 -11.70 -8.31 0.73
C SER A 87 -10.77 -8.12 1.93
N LEU A 88 -9.59 -7.53 1.73
CA LEU A 88 -8.60 -7.31 2.79
C LEU A 88 -9.18 -6.61 4.04
N LYS A 89 -10.05 -5.61 3.83
CA LYS A 89 -10.76 -4.92 4.91
C LYS A 89 -11.64 -5.87 5.73
N ASN A 90 -12.35 -6.77 5.04
CA ASN A 90 -13.22 -7.72 5.71
C ASN A 90 -12.42 -8.85 6.37
N ARG A 91 -11.32 -9.31 5.76
CA ARG A 91 -10.38 -10.26 6.41
C ARG A 91 -9.89 -9.73 7.74
N ARG A 92 -9.45 -8.46 7.79
CA ARG A 92 -9.01 -7.83 9.04
C ARG A 92 -10.12 -7.80 10.10
N LYS A 93 -11.36 -7.49 9.69
CA LYS A 93 -12.49 -7.49 10.61
C LYS A 93 -12.82 -8.89 11.09
N LEU A 94 -12.86 -9.86 10.18
CA LEU A 94 -13.16 -11.24 10.49
C LEU A 94 -12.11 -11.84 11.46
N ALA A 95 -10.83 -11.58 11.21
CA ALA A 95 -9.76 -11.98 12.12
C ALA A 95 -9.83 -11.35 13.52
N ALA A 96 -10.53 -10.21 13.65
CA ALA A 96 -10.77 -9.57 14.96
C ALA A 96 -11.99 -10.13 15.71
N TRP A 97 -12.89 -10.86 15.03
CA TRP A 97 -14.14 -11.35 15.60
C TRP A 97 -14.21 -12.88 15.69
N ASP A 98 -13.39 -13.58 14.91
CA ASP A 98 -13.40 -15.03 14.78
C ASP A 98 -11.99 -15.58 14.99
N ASP A 99 -11.77 -16.18 16.17
CA ASP A 99 -10.48 -16.75 16.56
C ASP A 99 -10.09 -17.95 15.68
N ALA A 100 -11.05 -18.71 15.18
CA ALA A 100 -10.78 -19.84 14.30
C ALA A 100 -10.26 -19.33 12.93
N TYR A 101 -10.87 -18.27 12.39
CA TYR A 101 -10.39 -17.62 11.20
C TYR A 101 -9.00 -17.00 11.40
N LEU A 102 -8.78 -16.28 12.51
CA LEU A 102 -7.47 -15.72 12.86
C LEU A 102 -6.40 -16.82 12.90
N PHE A 103 -6.67 -17.91 13.61
CA PHE A 103 -5.74 -19.02 13.71
C PHE A 103 -5.43 -19.63 12.35
N SER A 104 -6.45 -19.86 11.52
CA SER A 104 -6.27 -20.39 10.17
C SER A 104 -5.42 -19.46 9.28
N THR A 105 -5.60 -18.14 9.38
CA THR A 105 -4.81 -17.18 8.58
C THR A 105 -3.34 -17.15 8.99
N ILE A 106 -3.02 -17.35 10.28
CA ILE A 106 -1.65 -17.37 10.78
C ILE A 106 -0.95 -18.70 10.43
N THR A 107 -1.67 -19.82 10.48
CA THR A 107 -1.10 -21.17 10.28
C THR A 107 -1.04 -21.60 8.82
N SER A 108 -1.80 -20.99 7.92
CA SER A 108 -1.84 -21.34 6.49
C SER A 108 -0.54 -21.03 5.72
N HIS A 109 0.50 -20.54 6.38
CA HIS A 109 1.80 -20.15 5.79
C HIS A 109 2.94 -21.10 6.13
N GLN A 110 2.63 -22.31 6.60
CA GLN A 110 3.63 -23.37 6.82
C GLN A 110 3.74 -24.31 5.64
#